data_1896df542ac1d2abd34bbc467896370b
#
_entry.id   1896df542ac1d2abd34bbc467896370b
#
_cell.length_a   1.000
_cell.length_b   1.000
_cell.length_c   1.000
_cell.angle_alpha   90.00
_cell.angle_beta   90.00
_cell.angle_gamma   90.00
#
_symmetry.space_group_name_H-M   'P 1'
#
loop_
_entity.id
_entity.type
_entity.pdbx_description
1 polymer ?
#
loop_
_entity_poly.entity_id
_entity_poly.type
_entity_poly.pdbx_seq_one_letter_code
_entity_poly.pdbx_strand_id
1 'polypeptide(L)'
;MKDKQKIKKRVIRIIVAVIIPVCVVCVFYQIDRMQLGGMYYCVEDNSGIYIQDFNERSKEGYYMVVHGSGEDDDFADTGDFELADVIGPHETAYDMASDNQDKSDALCATGMIHNSRKHTLDVTFILEDGTETTQTFRKQN
;
A
#
# COMPACT_ATOMS: atom_id res chain seq x y z
N MET A 1 2.41 -28.75 48.53
CA MET A 1 1.37 -28.01 47.78
C MET A 1 1.74 -26.55 47.45
N LYS A 2 2.38 -25.84 48.33
CA LYS A 2 2.78 -24.39 48.10
C LYS A 2 3.73 -24.17 46.95
N ASP A 3 4.65 -25.07 46.64
CA ASP A 3 5.62 -24.93 45.55
C ASP A 3 5.01 -25.05 44.14
N LYS A 4 4.05 -25.96 43.97
CA LYS A 4 3.34 -26.10 42.69
C LYS A 4 2.57 -24.83 42.30
N GLN A 5 2.01 -24.12 43.26
CA GLN A 5 1.31 -22.85 43.01
C GLN A 5 2.27 -21.72 42.68
N LYS A 6 3.47 -21.67 43.30
CA LYS A 6 4.52 -20.68 42.98
C LYS A 6 5.03 -20.88 41.55
N ILE A 7 5.28 -22.10 41.15
CA ILE A 7 5.72 -22.46 39.79
C ILE A 7 4.64 -22.06 38.77
N LYS A 8 3.38 -22.40 39.00
CA LYS A 8 2.26 -21.99 38.13
C LYS A 8 2.17 -20.49 37.95
N LYS A 9 2.28 -19.72 39.02
CA LYS A 9 2.26 -18.24 38.94
C LYS A 9 3.45 -17.66 38.20
N ARG A 10 4.66 -18.24 38.31
CA ARG A 10 5.82 -17.82 37.56
C ARG A 10 5.68 -18.12 36.06
N VAL A 11 5.23 -19.32 35.73
CA VAL A 11 4.98 -19.72 34.33
C VAL A 11 3.94 -18.83 33.67
N ILE A 12 2.83 -18.54 34.35
CA ILE A 12 1.80 -17.62 33.82
C ILE A 12 2.36 -16.22 33.59
N ARG A 13 3.17 -15.69 34.50
CA ARG A 13 3.79 -14.36 34.32
C ARG A 13 4.74 -14.31 33.12
N ILE A 14 5.53 -15.37 32.89
CA ILE A 14 6.43 -15.47 31.75
C ILE A 14 5.61 -15.54 30.45
N ILE A 15 4.56 -16.37 30.42
CA ILE A 15 3.68 -16.50 29.25
C ILE A 15 3.03 -15.15 28.92
N VAL A 16 2.49 -14.45 29.92
CA VAL A 16 1.87 -13.13 29.72
C VAL A 16 2.90 -12.10 29.25
N ALA A 17 4.11 -12.10 29.82
CA ALA A 17 5.18 -11.18 29.45
C ALA A 17 5.71 -11.38 28.02
N VAL A 18 5.52 -12.57 27.42
CA VAL A 18 5.91 -12.87 26.04
C VAL A 18 4.74 -12.67 25.08
N ILE A 19 3.55 -13.15 25.44
CA ILE A 19 2.38 -13.07 24.55
C ILE A 19 1.93 -11.64 24.31
N ILE A 20 1.92 -10.79 25.34
CA ILE A 20 1.46 -9.40 25.18
C ILE A 20 2.33 -8.62 24.16
N PRO A 21 3.66 -8.58 24.24
CA PRO A 21 4.48 -7.91 23.25
C PRO A 21 4.31 -8.49 21.84
N VAL A 22 4.21 -9.82 21.71
CA VAL A 22 3.99 -10.46 20.41
C VAL A 22 2.64 -10.04 19.81
N CYS A 23 1.57 -10.04 20.61
CA CYS A 23 0.26 -9.57 20.15
C CYS A 23 0.29 -8.08 19.76
N VAL A 24 0.97 -7.24 20.54
CA VAL A 24 1.13 -5.82 20.23
C VAL A 24 1.86 -5.63 18.91
N VAL A 25 2.98 -6.33 18.69
CA VAL A 25 3.72 -6.27 17.43
C VAL A 25 2.87 -6.76 16.26
N CYS A 26 2.12 -7.85 16.43
CA CYS A 26 1.22 -8.36 15.40
C CYS A 26 0.11 -7.35 15.05
N VAL A 27 -0.48 -6.68 16.06
CA VAL A 27 -1.52 -5.67 15.84
C VAL A 27 -0.94 -4.46 15.11
N PHE A 28 0.22 -3.95 15.52
CA PHE A 28 0.89 -2.85 14.82
C PHE A 28 1.24 -3.22 13.37
N TYR A 29 1.72 -4.44 13.14
CA TYR A 29 2.01 -4.93 11.79
C TYR A 29 0.77 -5.04 10.91
N GLN A 30 -0.37 -5.44 11.49
CA GLN A 30 -1.65 -5.47 10.78
C GLN A 30 -2.18 -4.06 10.49
N ILE A 31 -2.05 -3.13 11.43
CA ILE A 31 -2.45 -1.73 11.23
C ILE A 31 -1.64 -1.08 10.12
N ASP A 32 -0.32 -1.28 10.08
CA ASP A 32 0.54 -0.77 9.00
C ASP A 32 0.10 -1.29 7.62
N ARG A 33 -0.31 -2.55 7.53
CA ARG A 33 -0.81 -3.15 6.29
C ARG A 33 -2.18 -2.64 5.87
N MET A 34 -3.06 -2.35 6.82
CA MET A 34 -4.40 -1.81 6.55
C MET A 34 -4.38 -0.38 6.00
N GLN A 35 -3.23 0.28 5.96
CA GLN A 35 -3.11 1.67 5.55
C GLN A 35 -2.92 1.88 4.04
N LEU A 36 -2.87 0.83 3.22
CA LEU A 36 -2.72 0.98 1.76
C LEU A 36 -3.93 1.69 1.14
N GLY A 37 -5.15 1.34 1.53
CA GLY A 37 -6.37 1.96 1.01
C GLY A 37 -6.48 3.45 1.33
N GLY A 38 -7.02 4.23 0.39
CA GLY A 38 -7.32 5.66 0.55
C GLY A 38 -6.77 6.52 -0.57
N MET A 39 -6.84 7.84 -0.36
CA MET A 39 -6.42 8.84 -1.34
C MET A 39 -4.99 9.30 -1.08
N TYR A 40 -4.21 9.38 -2.13
CA TYR A 40 -2.84 9.88 -2.15
C TYR A 40 -2.72 11.00 -3.19
N TYR A 41 -1.87 11.98 -2.92
CA TYR A 41 -1.66 13.15 -3.78
C TYR A 41 -0.19 13.28 -4.15
N CYS A 42 0.05 13.60 -5.41
CA CYS A 42 1.35 14.03 -5.89
C CYS A 42 1.52 15.53 -5.61
N VAL A 43 2.63 15.91 -5.01
CA VAL A 43 2.91 17.31 -4.65
C VAL A 43 3.35 18.13 -5.88
N GLU A 44 3.83 17.43 -6.93
CA GLU A 44 4.48 18.07 -8.06
C GLU A 44 3.49 18.58 -9.11
N ASP A 45 2.35 17.88 -9.31
CA ASP A 45 1.45 18.13 -10.43
C ASP A 45 -0.06 18.07 -10.09
N ASN A 46 -0.43 18.11 -8.83
CA ASN A 46 -1.82 17.98 -8.36
C ASN A 46 -2.56 16.69 -8.78
N SER A 47 -1.85 15.68 -9.25
CA SER A 47 -2.45 14.39 -9.52
C SER A 47 -2.78 13.64 -8.23
N GLY A 48 -3.74 12.74 -8.31
CA GLY A 48 -4.16 11.91 -7.18
C GLY A 48 -4.30 10.45 -7.59
N ILE A 49 -4.05 9.56 -6.65
CA ILE A 49 -4.34 8.14 -6.78
C ILE A 49 -5.23 7.69 -5.64
N TYR A 50 -6.31 7.03 -5.97
CA TYR A 50 -7.23 6.42 -5.02
C TYR A 50 -7.09 4.91 -5.06
N ILE A 51 -6.78 4.31 -3.91
CA ILE A 51 -6.69 2.85 -3.73
C ILE A 51 -7.93 2.38 -3.02
N GLN A 52 -8.70 1.49 -3.66
CA GLN A 52 -9.91 0.91 -3.10
C GLN A 52 -9.89 -0.62 -3.18
N ASP A 53 -10.82 -1.23 -2.47
CA ASP A 53 -11.10 -2.68 -2.50
C ASP A 53 -9.88 -3.58 -2.27
N PHE A 54 -8.88 -3.08 -1.52
CA PHE A 54 -7.70 -3.88 -1.20
C PHE A 54 -8.06 -5.09 -0.36
N ASN A 55 -7.84 -6.27 -0.93
CA ASN A 55 -8.06 -7.54 -0.28
C ASN A 55 -6.78 -8.03 0.42
N GLU A 56 -6.79 -8.05 1.74
CA GLU A 56 -5.65 -8.47 2.56
C GLU A 56 -5.22 -9.93 2.33
N ARG A 57 -6.10 -10.80 1.85
CA ARG A 57 -5.78 -12.22 1.61
C ARG A 57 -5.13 -12.43 0.25
N SER A 58 -5.75 -11.92 -0.81
CA SER A 58 -5.23 -12.05 -2.17
C SER A 58 -4.13 -11.04 -2.48
N LYS A 59 -4.03 -9.94 -1.67
CA LYS A 59 -3.11 -8.84 -1.93
C LYS A 59 -3.35 -8.14 -3.26
N GLU A 60 -4.61 -8.09 -3.64
CA GLU A 60 -5.12 -7.45 -4.83
C GLU A 60 -5.96 -6.25 -4.45
N GLY A 61 -6.08 -5.30 -5.34
CA GLY A 61 -6.93 -4.13 -5.17
C GLY A 61 -7.17 -3.43 -6.49
N TYR A 62 -7.90 -2.33 -6.40
CA TYR A 62 -8.26 -1.49 -7.54
C TYR A 62 -7.72 -0.09 -7.32
N TYR A 63 -7.20 0.52 -8.37
CA TYR A 63 -6.71 1.90 -8.34
C TYR A 63 -7.43 2.79 -9.34
N MET A 64 -7.48 4.06 -9.00
CA MET A 64 -7.90 5.12 -9.90
C MET A 64 -6.89 6.26 -9.78
N VAL A 65 -6.24 6.61 -10.88
CA VAL A 65 -5.36 7.76 -10.97
C VAL A 65 -6.10 8.88 -11.70
N VAL A 66 -6.06 10.08 -11.14
CA VAL A 66 -6.55 11.29 -11.79
C VAL A 66 -5.38 12.24 -11.96
N HIS A 67 -5.09 12.56 -13.20
CA HIS A 67 -4.10 13.55 -13.59
C HIS A 67 -4.85 14.78 -14.06
N GLY A 68 -4.72 15.88 -13.37
CA GLY A 68 -5.49 17.07 -13.74
C GLY A 68 -4.74 18.35 -13.45
N SER A 69 -4.61 19.19 -14.46
CA SER A 69 -4.25 20.60 -14.31
C SER A 69 -5.47 21.53 -14.20
N GLY A 70 -6.69 20.98 -14.26
CA GLY A 70 -7.96 21.72 -14.22
C GLY A 70 -8.35 22.35 -15.57
N GLU A 71 -7.73 21.95 -16.65
CA GLU A 71 -8.10 22.25 -18.04
C GLU A 71 -8.40 20.94 -18.79
N ASP A 72 -8.89 21.00 -20.03
CA ASP A 72 -9.48 19.90 -20.81
C ASP A 72 -8.62 18.62 -21.00
N ASP A 73 -7.43 18.58 -20.42
CA ASP A 73 -6.49 17.44 -20.45
C ASP A 73 -6.54 16.56 -19.17
N ASP A 74 -7.68 16.57 -18.47
CA ASP A 74 -7.88 15.69 -17.31
C ASP A 74 -7.84 14.23 -17.75
N PHE A 75 -6.85 13.52 -17.25
CA PHE A 75 -6.61 12.14 -17.55
C PHE A 75 -6.96 11.26 -16.34
N ALA A 76 -7.70 10.20 -16.57
CA ALA A 76 -7.98 9.20 -15.56
C ALA A 76 -7.58 7.82 -16.07
N ASP A 77 -6.75 7.12 -15.30
CA ASP A 77 -6.45 5.72 -15.50
C ASP A 77 -6.99 4.90 -14.33
N THR A 78 -7.53 3.73 -14.64
CA THR A 78 -8.07 2.81 -13.65
C THR A 78 -7.57 1.40 -13.95
N GLY A 79 -7.51 0.56 -12.94
CA GLY A 79 -7.14 -0.82 -13.14
C GLY A 79 -6.96 -1.59 -11.83
N ASP A 80 -6.61 -2.84 -12.00
CA ASP A 80 -6.30 -3.74 -10.91
C ASP A 80 -4.81 -3.71 -10.56
N PHE A 81 -4.48 -4.06 -9.34
CA PHE A 81 -3.11 -4.31 -8.94
C PHE A 81 -3.02 -5.54 -8.04
N GLU A 82 -1.90 -6.24 -8.12
CA GLU A 82 -1.60 -7.41 -7.31
C GLU A 82 -0.19 -7.34 -6.69
N LEU A 83 0.01 -8.03 -5.58
CA LEU A 83 1.30 -8.07 -4.91
C LEU A 83 2.35 -8.75 -5.80
N ALA A 84 3.40 -8.02 -6.16
CA ALA A 84 4.56 -8.54 -6.88
C ALA A 84 5.66 -9.03 -5.93
N ASP A 85 6.04 -8.22 -4.92
CA ASP A 85 7.12 -8.57 -4.00
C ASP A 85 7.00 -7.84 -2.64
N VAL A 86 7.67 -8.38 -1.63
CA VAL A 86 7.88 -7.77 -0.32
C VAL A 86 9.33 -7.36 -0.19
N ILE A 87 9.62 -6.09 -0.46
CA ILE A 87 10.99 -5.55 -0.49
C ILE A 87 11.55 -5.45 0.92
N GLY A 88 10.71 -5.08 1.89
CA GLY A 88 11.12 -4.90 3.27
C GLY A 88 9.95 -4.88 4.26
N PRO A 89 10.21 -4.67 5.56
CA PRO A 89 9.17 -4.71 6.59
C PRO A 89 8.09 -3.64 6.42
N HIS A 90 8.38 -2.56 5.71
CA HIS A 90 7.47 -1.44 5.47
C HIS A 90 7.32 -1.09 3.98
N GLU A 91 7.81 -1.94 3.10
CA GLU A 91 7.90 -1.66 1.67
C GLU A 91 7.48 -2.88 0.86
N THR A 92 6.49 -2.67 0.00
CA THR A 92 5.90 -3.70 -0.86
C THR A 92 5.80 -3.18 -2.29
N ALA A 93 6.04 -4.06 -3.25
CA ALA A 93 5.86 -3.81 -4.67
C ALA A 93 4.59 -4.48 -5.18
N TYR A 94 3.87 -3.77 -6.04
CA TYR A 94 2.66 -4.24 -6.70
C TYR A 94 2.79 -4.05 -8.20
N ASP A 95 2.36 -5.05 -8.96
CA ASP A 95 2.16 -4.92 -10.39
C ASP A 95 0.80 -4.28 -10.64
N MET A 96 0.74 -3.33 -11.56
CA MET A 96 -0.47 -2.61 -11.93
C MET A 96 -0.85 -2.94 -13.36
N ALA A 97 -2.12 -3.22 -13.58
CA ALA A 97 -2.70 -3.49 -14.89
C ALA A 97 -3.81 -2.48 -15.18
N SER A 98 -3.58 -1.61 -16.18
CA SER A 98 -4.57 -0.63 -16.60
C SER A 98 -5.74 -1.29 -17.31
N ASP A 99 -6.96 -0.84 -17.01
CA ASP A 99 -8.18 -1.21 -17.73
C ASP A 99 -8.22 -0.62 -19.16
N ASN A 100 -7.39 0.38 -19.43
CA ASN A 100 -7.32 1.04 -20.72
C ASN A 100 -6.51 0.21 -21.71
N GLN A 101 -7.21 -0.50 -22.59
CA GLN A 101 -6.59 -1.36 -23.62
C GLN A 101 -6.05 -0.56 -24.81
N ASP A 102 -6.54 0.63 -25.06
CA ASP A 102 -6.04 1.54 -26.08
C ASP A 102 -4.92 2.41 -25.54
N LYS A 103 -3.69 1.97 -25.70
CA LYS A 103 -2.47 2.66 -25.26
C LYS A 103 -2.21 4.02 -25.96
N SER A 104 -3.19 4.51 -26.73
CA SER A 104 -3.01 5.72 -27.54
C SER A 104 -3.17 7.03 -26.76
N ASP A 105 -3.78 7.02 -25.58
CA ASP A 105 -4.15 8.27 -24.90
C ASP A 105 -3.70 8.35 -23.45
N ALA A 106 -2.77 7.51 -22.98
CA ALA A 106 -2.67 7.53 -21.55
C ALA A 106 -1.36 7.05 -20.94
N LEU A 107 -1.05 7.71 -19.86
CA LEU A 107 -0.22 7.23 -18.78
C LEU A 107 -0.79 5.90 -18.25
N CYS A 108 -0.28 4.76 -18.74
CA CYS A 108 -0.62 3.47 -18.17
C CYS A 108 0.29 3.22 -16.97
N ALA A 109 -0.28 3.00 -15.82
CA ALA A 109 0.48 2.60 -14.63
C ALA A 109 1.01 1.17 -14.81
N THR A 110 2.29 0.96 -14.50
CA THR A 110 2.97 -0.35 -14.64
C THR A 110 3.42 -0.94 -13.33
N GLY A 111 3.61 -0.15 -12.32
CA GLY A 111 4.08 -0.61 -11.04
C GLY A 111 3.86 0.38 -9.92
N MET A 112 3.72 -0.13 -8.71
CA MET A 112 3.55 0.65 -7.51
C MET A 112 4.44 0.11 -6.40
N ILE A 113 5.16 1.00 -5.72
CA ILE A 113 5.88 0.67 -4.49
C ILE A 113 5.18 1.41 -3.34
N HIS A 114 4.72 0.65 -2.36
CA HIS A 114 4.12 1.18 -1.15
C HIS A 114 5.14 1.22 -0.03
N ASN A 115 5.33 2.39 0.55
CA ASN A 115 6.08 2.55 1.79
C ASN A 115 5.14 2.96 2.93
N SER A 116 4.72 1.98 3.74
CA SER A 116 3.76 2.18 4.83
C SER A 116 4.29 3.14 5.91
N ARG A 117 5.60 3.15 6.16
CA ARG A 117 6.22 4.02 7.17
C ARG A 117 6.18 5.49 6.78
N LYS A 118 6.30 5.77 5.48
CA LYS A 118 6.26 7.14 4.94
C LYS A 118 4.87 7.54 4.45
N HIS A 119 3.92 6.60 4.41
CA HIS A 119 2.60 6.78 3.81
C HIS A 119 2.69 7.28 2.36
N THR A 120 3.59 6.69 1.58
CA THR A 120 3.85 7.06 0.19
C THR A 120 3.63 5.90 -0.75
N LEU A 121 3.25 6.24 -1.98
CA LEU A 121 3.23 5.36 -3.14
C LEU A 121 4.17 5.96 -4.18
N ASP A 122 5.13 5.17 -4.66
CA ASP A 122 5.90 5.50 -5.86
C ASP A 122 5.26 4.73 -7.01
N VAL A 123 4.67 5.46 -7.96
CA VAL A 123 3.91 4.87 -9.08
C VAL A 123 4.65 5.14 -10.37
N THR A 124 4.91 4.09 -11.14
CA THR A 124 5.55 4.16 -12.45
C THR A 124 4.50 4.13 -13.55
N PHE A 125 4.53 5.13 -14.41
CA PHE A 125 3.67 5.29 -15.56
C PHE A 125 4.46 5.08 -16.85
N ILE A 126 3.79 4.51 -17.86
CA ILE A 126 4.29 4.49 -19.24
C ILE A 126 3.63 5.65 -19.98
N LEU A 127 4.45 6.54 -20.54
CA LEU A 127 3.99 7.62 -21.44
C LEU A 127 3.72 7.07 -22.84
N GLU A 128 3.02 7.87 -23.69
CA GLU A 128 2.71 7.50 -25.09
C GLU A 128 3.94 7.11 -25.93
N ASP A 129 5.08 7.75 -25.66
CA ASP A 129 6.35 7.49 -26.33
C ASP A 129 7.08 6.23 -25.80
N GLY A 130 6.49 5.54 -24.82
CA GLY A 130 7.08 4.38 -24.13
C GLY A 130 8.07 4.74 -23.03
N THR A 131 8.22 6.01 -22.71
CA THR A 131 9.08 6.46 -21.60
C THR A 131 8.42 6.14 -20.27
N GLU A 132 9.18 5.58 -19.33
CA GLU A 132 8.72 5.34 -17.96
C GLU A 132 9.01 6.56 -17.08
N THR A 133 8.02 6.97 -16.31
CA THR A 133 8.14 8.06 -15.34
C THR A 133 7.60 7.60 -13.98
N THR A 134 8.37 7.79 -12.92
CA THR A 134 7.94 7.46 -11.56
C THR A 134 7.58 8.73 -10.79
N GLN A 135 6.38 8.73 -10.21
CA GLN A 135 5.88 9.83 -9.38
C GLN A 135 5.62 9.34 -7.96
N THR A 136 5.90 10.21 -6.99
CA THR A 136 5.66 9.92 -5.56
C THR A 136 4.37 10.58 -5.09
N PHE A 137 3.45 9.76 -4.62
CA PHE A 137 2.19 10.18 -4.03
C PHE A 137 2.24 10.04 -2.52
N ARG A 138 1.65 10.99 -1.78
CA ARG A 138 1.56 10.96 -0.32
C ARG A 138 0.12 10.87 0.13
N LYS A 139 -0.13 10.03 1.13
CA LYS A 139 -1.46 9.88 1.73
C LYS A 139 -1.85 11.17 2.42
N GLN A 140 -3.06 11.62 2.15
CA GLN A 140 -3.67 12.73 2.89
C GLN A 140 -4.19 12.20 4.24
N ASN A 141 -3.76 12.83 5.32
CA ASN A 141 -4.25 12.54 6.68
C ASN A 141 -5.57 13.24 6.95
#